data_89011fe6a31cb412d47e8b6bb4c1f0ce
#
_entry.id   89011fe6a31cb412d47e8b6bb4c1f0ce
#
_cell.length_a   1.000
_cell.length_b   1.000
_cell.length_c   1.000
_cell.angle_alpha   90.00
_cell.angle_beta   90.00
_cell.angle_gamma   90.00
#
_symmetry.space_group_name_H-M   'P 1'
#
loop_
_entity.id
_entity.type
_entity.pdbx_description
1 polymer ?
#
loop_
_entity_poly.entity_id
_entity_poly.type
_entity_poly.pdbx_seq_one_letter_code
_entity_poly.pdbx_strand_id
1 'polypeptide(L)'
;SITLGQAILESGAGTGPLSVQGNNHFGIKCHKEWTGDSIRHTDDEENECFRKYNDPSHSFRDHSYFLVSRPRYADLFKLEKDDYKAWAKGLKAAGYATDPKYPDKLISLIERYQLQKYDAEVLGKEYIPTSKSEPIAYNDASKYTVVKGDTLYSISKRFNISIDDLKRKNNLTDNTLSLGQSIIVK
;
A
#
# COMPACT_ATOMS: atom_id res chain seq x y z
N SER A 1 -9.32 7.12 0.63
CA SER A 1 -8.41 6.30 1.48
C SER A 1 -8.25 4.88 0.95
N ILE A 2 -9.31 4.17 0.66
CA ILE A 2 -9.29 2.76 0.25
C ILE A 2 -8.35 2.53 -0.94
N THR A 3 -8.54 3.25 -2.04
CA THR A 3 -7.72 3.10 -3.25
C THR A 3 -6.24 3.36 -2.98
N LEU A 4 -5.92 4.38 -2.17
CA LEU A 4 -4.54 4.66 -1.75
C LEU A 4 -3.96 3.54 -0.88
N GLY A 5 -4.74 3.04 0.08
CA GLY A 5 -4.32 1.92 0.92
C GLY A 5 -4.07 0.64 0.12
N GLN A 6 -4.92 0.35 -0.86
CA GLN A 6 -4.72 -0.77 -1.80
C GLN A 6 -3.46 -0.57 -2.65
N ALA A 7 -3.25 0.62 -3.21
CA ALA A 7 -2.05 0.92 -3.98
C ALA A 7 -0.77 0.69 -3.16
N ILE A 8 -0.76 1.13 -1.89
CA ILE A 8 0.38 0.88 -0.98
C ILE A 8 0.57 -0.61 -0.72
N LEU A 9 -0.52 -1.35 -0.49
CA LEU A 9 -0.48 -2.78 -0.18
C LEU A 9 0.01 -3.61 -1.37
N GLU A 10 -0.58 -3.39 -2.55
CA GLU A 10 -0.32 -4.17 -3.76
C GLU A 10 1.04 -3.85 -4.39
N SER A 11 1.49 -2.59 -4.30
CA SER A 11 2.76 -2.15 -4.92
C SER A 11 3.99 -2.25 -4.02
N GLY A 12 3.83 -2.75 -2.78
CA GLY A 12 4.91 -2.66 -1.78
C GLY A 12 5.33 -1.21 -1.52
N ALA A 13 4.36 -0.32 -1.30
CA ALA A 13 4.55 1.12 -1.14
C ALA A 13 5.23 1.80 -2.36
N GLY A 14 4.93 1.33 -3.55
CA GLY A 14 5.46 1.88 -4.81
C GLY A 14 6.86 1.39 -5.19
N THR A 15 7.44 0.47 -4.43
CA THR A 15 8.80 -0.05 -4.67
C THR A 15 8.83 -1.37 -5.45
N GLY A 16 7.68 -2.01 -5.64
CA GLY A 16 7.56 -3.26 -6.38
C GLY A 16 7.88 -3.09 -7.87
N PRO A 17 8.37 -4.16 -8.54
CA PRO A 17 8.82 -4.08 -9.93
C PRO A 17 7.73 -3.60 -10.89
N LEU A 18 6.47 -4.00 -10.70
CA LEU A 18 5.36 -3.58 -11.57
C LEU A 18 5.05 -2.08 -11.42
N SER A 19 5.17 -1.51 -10.22
CA SER A 19 4.98 -0.07 -10.01
C SER A 19 6.16 0.74 -10.52
N VAL A 20 7.40 0.30 -10.30
CA VAL A 20 8.61 1.03 -10.70
C VAL A 20 8.81 1.02 -12.24
N GLN A 21 8.63 -0.14 -12.88
CA GLN A 21 8.91 -0.31 -14.30
C GLN A 21 7.70 -0.06 -15.19
N GLY A 22 6.49 -0.15 -14.64
CA GLY A 22 5.25 -0.13 -15.39
C GLY A 22 4.18 0.82 -14.88
N ASN A 23 4.46 1.62 -13.86
CA ASN A 23 3.45 2.47 -13.22
C ASN A 23 2.15 1.72 -12.85
N ASN A 24 2.28 0.39 -12.64
CA ASN A 24 1.17 -0.50 -12.34
C ASN A 24 1.12 -0.79 -10.84
N HIS A 25 0.41 0.05 -10.11
CA HIS A 25 0.35 0.02 -8.65
C HIS A 25 -0.59 -1.05 -8.08
N PHE A 26 -1.35 -1.73 -8.92
CA PHE A 26 -2.36 -2.71 -8.49
C PHE A 26 -2.15 -4.11 -9.09
N GLY A 27 -1.02 -4.35 -9.76
CA GLY A 27 -0.77 -5.64 -10.40
C GLY A 27 -1.83 -6.01 -11.44
N ILE A 28 -2.30 -5.04 -12.24
CA ILE A 28 -3.35 -5.29 -13.21
C ILE A 28 -2.79 -6.10 -14.38
N LYS A 29 -3.30 -7.33 -14.53
CA LYS A 29 -2.90 -8.24 -15.61
C LYS A 29 -3.44 -7.78 -16.97
N CYS A 30 -2.73 -8.14 -18.05
CA CYS A 30 -3.26 -7.98 -19.40
C CYS A 30 -4.45 -8.93 -19.58
N HIS A 31 -5.60 -8.40 -19.95
CA HIS A 31 -6.71 -9.22 -20.43
C HIS A 31 -6.70 -9.21 -21.95
N LYS A 32 -7.51 -10.09 -22.57
CA LYS A 32 -7.55 -10.27 -24.05
C LYS A 32 -7.72 -8.97 -24.85
N GLU A 33 -8.34 -7.97 -24.24
CA GLU A 33 -8.64 -6.68 -24.88
C GLU A 33 -7.55 -5.60 -24.66
N TRP A 34 -6.46 -5.95 -23.91
CA TRP A 34 -5.41 -4.99 -23.68
C TRP A 34 -4.48 -4.84 -24.90
N THR A 35 -4.41 -3.64 -25.44
CA THR A 35 -3.60 -3.28 -26.63
C THR A 35 -2.44 -2.34 -26.29
N GLY A 36 -2.30 -1.93 -25.02
CA GLY A 36 -1.22 -1.08 -24.56
C GLY A 36 0.08 -1.84 -24.25
N ASP A 37 1.08 -1.12 -23.78
CA ASP A 37 2.36 -1.67 -23.36
C ASP A 37 2.20 -2.67 -22.21
N SER A 38 3.12 -3.62 -22.11
CA SER A 38 3.08 -4.67 -21.09
C SER A 38 4.44 -4.96 -20.50
N ILE A 39 4.42 -5.56 -19.30
CA ILE A 39 5.59 -6.11 -18.61
C ILE A 39 5.33 -7.58 -18.34
N ARG A 40 6.37 -8.40 -18.48
CA ARG A 40 6.35 -9.79 -18.03
C ARG A 40 6.89 -9.88 -16.61
N HIS A 41 6.14 -10.53 -15.74
CA HIS A 41 6.52 -10.74 -14.34
C HIS A 41 5.97 -12.07 -13.85
N THR A 42 6.71 -12.75 -12.98
CA THR A 42 6.27 -13.98 -12.33
C THR A 42 5.54 -13.61 -11.04
N ASP A 43 4.27 -14.00 -10.94
CA ASP A 43 3.42 -13.81 -9.76
C ASP A 43 2.79 -15.18 -9.40
N ASP A 44 1.52 -15.42 -9.71
CA ASP A 44 0.88 -16.72 -9.51
C ASP A 44 1.38 -17.76 -10.52
N GLU A 45 1.71 -17.33 -11.72
CA GLU A 45 2.27 -18.15 -12.80
C GLU A 45 3.57 -17.52 -13.33
N GLU A 46 4.38 -18.34 -14.00
CA GLU A 46 5.60 -17.85 -14.62
C GLU A 46 5.30 -16.94 -15.82
N ASN A 47 6.01 -15.82 -15.90
CA ASN A 47 6.01 -14.94 -17.08
C ASN A 47 4.62 -14.38 -17.46
N GLU A 48 3.79 -14.06 -16.47
CA GLU A 48 2.47 -13.45 -16.69
C GLU A 48 2.56 -12.04 -17.29
N CYS A 49 1.52 -11.67 -18.04
CA CYS A 49 1.42 -10.36 -18.66
C CYS A 49 0.75 -9.35 -17.73
N PHE A 50 1.44 -8.28 -17.41
CA PHE A 50 0.90 -7.14 -16.65
C PHE A 50 0.88 -5.88 -17.52
N ARG A 51 -0.15 -5.05 -17.34
CA ARG A 51 -0.27 -3.76 -18.03
C ARG A 51 0.87 -2.84 -17.64
N LYS A 52 1.40 -2.10 -18.60
CA LYS A 52 2.35 -1.02 -18.39
C LYS A 52 1.70 0.30 -18.77
N TYR A 53 1.83 1.30 -17.91
CA TYR A 53 1.24 2.61 -18.09
C TYR A 53 2.33 3.67 -18.23
N ASN A 54 2.03 4.70 -19.01
CA ASN A 54 2.92 5.87 -19.15
C ASN A 54 2.86 6.79 -17.92
N ASP A 55 1.74 6.73 -17.17
CA ASP A 55 1.52 7.52 -15.96
C ASP A 55 0.82 6.68 -14.89
N PRO A 56 1.21 6.81 -13.60
CA PRO A 56 0.59 6.06 -12.50
C PRO A 56 -0.92 6.25 -12.39
N SER A 57 -1.44 7.44 -12.72
CA SER A 57 -2.88 7.75 -12.63
C SER A 57 -3.74 6.81 -13.50
N HIS A 58 -3.17 6.29 -14.58
CA HIS A 58 -3.86 5.33 -15.44
C HIS A 58 -4.11 4.00 -14.72
N SER A 59 -3.17 3.52 -13.91
CA SER A 59 -3.40 2.31 -13.10
C SER A 59 -4.46 2.52 -12.03
N PHE A 60 -4.52 3.71 -11.42
CA PHE A 60 -5.57 4.09 -10.47
C PHE A 60 -6.94 4.16 -11.14
N ARG A 61 -7.02 4.72 -12.34
CA ARG A 61 -8.26 4.77 -13.13
C ARG A 61 -8.74 3.36 -13.50
N ASP A 62 -7.84 2.51 -13.99
CA ASP A 62 -8.17 1.14 -14.39
C ASP A 62 -8.61 0.30 -13.19
N HIS A 63 -7.97 0.48 -12.02
CA HIS A 63 -8.41 -0.15 -10.79
C HIS A 63 -9.82 0.33 -10.37
N SER A 64 -10.09 1.62 -10.45
CA SER A 64 -11.42 2.16 -10.16
C SER A 64 -12.47 1.59 -11.11
N TYR A 65 -12.15 1.52 -12.40
CA TYR A 65 -13.04 0.91 -13.40
C TYR A 65 -13.26 -0.59 -13.13
N PHE A 66 -12.23 -1.30 -12.71
CA PHE A 66 -12.33 -2.71 -12.31
C PHE A 66 -13.37 -2.92 -11.20
N LEU A 67 -13.41 -2.06 -10.19
CA LEU A 67 -14.40 -2.16 -9.12
C LEU A 67 -15.80 -1.77 -9.59
N VAL A 68 -15.93 -0.67 -10.32
CA VAL A 68 -17.25 -0.16 -10.77
C VAL A 68 -17.91 -1.10 -11.78
N SER A 69 -17.12 -1.71 -12.67
CA SER A 69 -17.66 -2.53 -13.78
C SER A 69 -18.09 -3.94 -13.37
N ARG A 70 -17.76 -4.39 -12.16
CA ARG A 70 -18.07 -5.76 -11.74
C ARG A 70 -19.21 -5.82 -10.74
N PRO A 71 -20.33 -6.54 -11.07
CA PRO A 71 -21.51 -6.61 -10.20
C PRO A 71 -21.24 -7.04 -8.76
N ARG A 72 -20.25 -7.90 -8.55
CA ARG A 72 -19.89 -8.38 -7.19
C ARG A 72 -19.44 -7.28 -6.23
N TYR A 73 -19.01 -6.13 -6.76
CA TYR A 73 -18.61 -4.97 -5.96
C TYR A 73 -19.69 -3.89 -5.86
N ALA A 74 -20.84 -4.07 -6.51
CA ALA A 74 -21.89 -3.04 -6.57
C ALA A 74 -22.36 -2.56 -5.19
N ASP A 75 -22.46 -3.48 -4.22
CA ASP A 75 -22.89 -3.15 -2.86
C ASP A 75 -21.90 -2.27 -2.10
N LEU A 76 -20.62 -2.27 -2.48
CA LEU A 76 -19.63 -1.37 -1.87
C LEU A 76 -19.96 0.10 -2.12
N PHE A 77 -20.54 0.41 -3.28
CA PHE A 77 -20.89 1.78 -3.67
C PHE A 77 -22.15 2.32 -2.97
N LYS A 78 -22.81 1.49 -2.17
CA LYS A 78 -23.92 1.89 -1.28
C LYS A 78 -23.41 2.29 0.11
N LEU A 79 -22.15 1.98 0.45
CA LEU A 79 -21.52 2.36 1.71
C LEU A 79 -21.19 3.85 1.73
N GLU A 80 -21.11 4.43 2.93
CA GLU A 80 -20.59 5.78 3.08
C GLU A 80 -19.15 5.85 2.54
N LYS A 81 -18.86 6.90 1.77
CA LYS A 81 -17.59 7.02 1.03
C LYS A 81 -16.36 7.12 1.93
N ASP A 82 -16.53 7.57 3.15
CA ASP A 82 -15.50 7.71 4.18
C ASP A 82 -15.49 6.57 5.22
N ASP A 83 -16.42 5.60 5.13
CA ASP A 83 -16.38 4.39 5.95
C ASP A 83 -15.39 3.36 5.39
N TYR A 84 -14.10 3.69 5.45
CA TYR A 84 -13.05 2.80 4.96
C TYR A 84 -13.04 1.43 5.66
N LYS A 85 -13.59 1.32 6.89
CA LYS A 85 -13.67 0.03 7.62
C LYS A 85 -14.72 -0.88 7.00
N ALA A 86 -15.89 -0.34 6.68
CA ALA A 86 -16.92 -1.08 5.96
C ALA A 86 -16.46 -1.44 4.54
N TRP A 87 -15.80 -0.52 3.85
CA TRP A 87 -15.23 -0.78 2.52
C TRP A 87 -14.19 -1.91 2.55
N ALA A 88 -13.24 -1.90 3.49
CA ALA A 88 -12.21 -2.96 3.60
C ALA A 88 -12.82 -4.34 3.83
N LYS A 89 -13.81 -4.44 4.73
CA LYS A 89 -14.54 -5.68 5.00
C LYS A 89 -15.37 -6.11 3.79
N GLY A 90 -16.06 -5.18 3.15
CA GLY A 90 -16.86 -5.43 1.97
C GLY A 90 -16.04 -5.91 0.77
N LEU A 91 -14.85 -5.35 0.53
CA LEU A 91 -13.91 -5.83 -0.49
C LEU A 91 -13.55 -7.30 -0.26
N LYS A 92 -13.24 -7.68 0.98
CA LYS A 92 -12.95 -9.08 1.33
C LYS A 92 -14.16 -9.97 1.11
N ALA A 93 -15.34 -9.56 1.55
CA ALA A 93 -16.59 -10.32 1.36
C ALA A 93 -16.95 -10.49 -0.12
N ALA A 94 -16.66 -9.48 -0.96
CA ALA A 94 -16.85 -9.53 -2.41
C ALA A 94 -15.76 -10.34 -3.14
N GLY A 95 -14.78 -10.92 -2.42
CA GLY A 95 -13.74 -11.75 -2.99
C GLY A 95 -12.64 -10.98 -3.71
N TYR A 96 -12.35 -9.75 -3.28
CA TYR A 96 -11.21 -8.98 -3.81
C TYR A 96 -9.86 -9.64 -3.47
N ALA A 97 -9.74 -10.17 -2.26
CA ALA A 97 -8.55 -10.87 -1.80
C ALA A 97 -8.92 -12.17 -1.09
N THR A 98 -8.04 -13.17 -1.18
CA THR A 98 -8.20 -14.47 -0.50
C THR A 98 -7.76 -14.42 0.96
N ASP A 99 -6.79 -13.58 1.31
CA ASP A 99 -6.25 -13.43 2.65
C ASP A 99 -7.33 -13.02 3.67
N PRO A 100 -7.59 -13.81 4.72
CA PRO A 100 -8.57 -13.47 5.75
C PRO A 100 -8.19 -12.20 6.53
N LYS A 101 -6.91 -11.83 6.58
CA LYS A 101 -6.39 -10.63 7.25
C LYS A 101 -6.36 -9.38 6.34
N TYR A 102 -6.84 -9.49 5.11
CA TYR A 102 -6.82 -8.38 4.16
C TYR A 102 -7.48 -7.10 4.71
N PRO A 103 -8.69 -7.15 5.32
CA PRO A 103 -9.30 -5.95 5.88
C PRO A 103 -8.44 -5.28 6.95
N ASP A 104 -7.86 -6.07 7.86
CA ASP A 104 -7.04 -5.54 8.95
C ASP A 104 -5.75 -4.91 8.43
N LYS A 105 -5.12 -5.53 7.42
CA LYS A 105 -3.94 -4.96 6.75
C LYS A 105 -4.27 -3.62 6.10
N LEU A 106 -5.37 -3.56 5.36
CA LEU A 106 -5.81 -2.36 4.66
C LEU A 106 -6.16 -1.23 5.63
N ILE A 107 -6.96 -1.52 6.67
CA ILE A 107 -7.32 -0.58 7.73
C ILE A 107 -6.06 -0.05 8.43
N SER A 108 -5.14 -0.94 8.81
CA SER A 108 -3.89 -0.56 9.46
C SER A 108 -3.04 0.40 8.62
N LEU A 109 -2.99 0.20 7.29
CA LEU A 109 -2.29 1.11 6.37
C LEU A 109 -2.99 2.47 6.29
N ILE A 110 -4.31 2.47 6.15
CA ILE A 110 -5.10 3.71 6.08
C ILE A 110 -4.92 4.54 7.35
N GLU A 111 -5.00 3.91 8.52
CA GLU A 111 -4.83 4.58 9.81
C GLU A 111 -3.37 5.03 10.02
N ARG A 112 -2.39 4.20 9.70
CA ARG A 112 -0.96 4.50 9.81
C ARG A 112 -0.55 5.73 9.02
N TYR A 113 -1.02 5.82 7.77
CA TYR A 113 -0.68 6.92 6.86
C TYR A 113 -1.73 8.04 6.87
N GLN A 114 -2.74 7.96 7.75
CA GLN A 114 -3.83 8.93 7.88
C GLN A 114 -4.51 9.22 6.53
N LEU A 115 -4.72 8.18 5.72
CA LEU A 115 -5.24 8.34 4.36
C LEU A 115 -6.69 8.83 4.35
N GLN A 116 -7.45 8.62 5.42
CA GLN A 116 -8.83 9.09 5.58
C GLN A 116 -8.94 10.63 5.56
N LYS A 117 -7.84 11.36 5.74
CA LYS A 117 -7.83 12.82 5.55
C LYS A 117 -8.18 13.23 4.11
N TYR A 118 -7.79 12.41 3.13
CA TYR A 118 -8.11 12.67 1.73
C TYR A 118 -9.58 12.40 1.41
N ASP A 119 -10.23 11.48 2.13
CA ASP A 119 -11.68 11.28 2.01
C ASP A 119 -12.42 12.50 2.55
N ALA A 120 -12.01 13.02 3.72
CA ALA A 120 -12.57 14.22 4.30
C ALA A 120 -12.40 15.44 3.38
N GLU A 121 -11.20 15.63 2.82
CA GLU A 121 -10.91 16.70 1.86
C GLU A 121 -11.85 16.64 0.63
N VAL A 122 -11.98 15.47 0.00
CA VAL A 122 -12.84 15.29 -1.19
C VAL A 122 -14.32 15.48 -0.86
N LEU A 123 -14.75 15.09 0.35
CA LEU A 123 -16.14 15.20 0.80
C LEU A 123 -16.46 16.59 1.42
N GLY A 124 -15.49 17.49 1.50
CA GLY A 124 -15.66 18.79 2.15
C GLY A 124 -15.98 18.69 3.65
N LYS A 125 -15.52 17.62 4.31
CA LYS A 125 -15.68 17.36 5.73
C LYS A 125 -14.45 17.83 6.51
N GLU A 126 -14.64 18.26 7.76
CA GLU A 126 -13.52 18.50 8.66
C GLU A 126 -12.86 17.17 9.03
N TYR A 127 -11.54 17.09 8.86
CA TYR A 127 -10.78 15.91 9.26
C TYR A 127 -10.44 15.99 10.75
N ILE A 128 -11.04 15.09 11.55
CA ILE A 128 -10.70 14.92 12.96
C ILE A 128 -9.77 13.70 13.06
N PRO A 129 -8.48 13.86 13.39
CA PRO A 129 -7.58 12.73 13.55
C PRO A 129 -8.12 11.77 14.61
N THR A 130 -8.41 10.54 14.24
CA THR A 130 -8.74 9.49 15.20
C THR A 130 -7.50 9.24 16.05
N SER A 131 -7.55 9.68 17.31
CA SER A 131 -6.44 9.73 18.23
C SER A 131 -5.72 8.40 18.39
N LYS A 132 -4.40 8.48 18.42
CA LYS A 132 -3.33 7.53 18.77
C LYS A 132 -2.52 6.89 17.63
N SER A 133 -2.44 7.49 16.45
CA SER A 133 -1.15 7.48 15.78
C SER A 133 -0.50 8.81 16.14
N GLU A 134 0.49 8.83 17.00
CA GLU A 134 1.38 9.98 17.10
C GLU A 134 1.78 10.34 15.66
N PRO A 135 1.72 11.64 15.29
CA PRO A 135 2.22 12.05 13.99
C PRO A 135 3.64 11.49 13.90
N ILE A 136 3.92 10.71 12.86
CA ILE A 136 5.32 10.44 12.52
C ILE A 136 5.90 11.81 12.28
N ALA A 137 6.53 12.36 13.30
CA ALA A 137 7.32 13.55 13.18
C ALA A 137 8.40 13.18 12.16
N TYR A 138 8.28 13.72 10.94
CA TYR A 138 9.36 13.72 9.96
C TYR A 138 10.48 14.63 10.52
N ASN A 139 11.02 14.21 11.65
CA ASN A 139 12.16 14.83 12.27
C ASN A 139 13.38 14.08 11.80
N ASP A 140 14.05 14.69 10.85
CA ASP A 140 15.29 14.22 10.27
C ASP A 140 15.13 13.04 9.27
N ALA A 141 15.24 13.33 7.98
CA ALA A 141 15.15 12.37 6.87
C ALA A 141 16.18 11.22 6.94
N SER A 142 16.98 11.16 8.01
CA SER A 142 17.97 10.14 8.29
C SER A 142 17.55 9.13 9.37
N LYS A 143 16.47 9.35 10.12
CA LYS A 143 16.06 8.49 11.25
C LYS A 143 14.67 7.90 11.06
N TYR A 144 14.50 6.64 11.47
CA TYR A 144 13.26 5.91 11.46
C TYR A 144 12.96 5.33 12.85
N THR A 145 11.72 5.44 13.31
CA THR A 145 11.28 4.84 14.57
C THR A 145 10.65 3.47 14.32
N VAL A 146 11.22 2.44 14.93
CA VAL A 146 10.78 1.04 14.80
C VAL A 146 9.36 0.88 15.35
N VAL A 147 8.46 0.32 14.54
CA VAL A 147 7.08 0.02 14.91
C VAL A 147 6.83 -1.49 14.98
N LYS A 148 5.72 -1.88 15.61
CA LYS A 148 5.37 -3.29 15.77
C LYS A 148 5.29 -4.00 14.42
N GLY A 149 6.06 -5.09 14.29
CA GLY A 149 6.13 -5.89 13.05
C GLY A 149 7.31 -5.52 12.15
N ASP A 150 8.11 -4.50 12.49
CA ASP A 150 9.32 -4.22 11.77
C ASP A 150 10.43 -5.25 12.07
N THR A 151 11.23 -5.47 11.04
CA THR A 151 12.47 -6.25 11.10
C THR A 151 13.56 -5.46 10.39
N LEU A 152 14.84 -5.74 10.65
CA LEU A 152 15.94 -5.15 9.89
C LEU A 152 15.76 -5.38 8.39
N TYR A 153 15.22 -6.53 7.99
CA TYR A 153 14.96 -6.84 6.60
C TYR A 153 13.87 -5.93 6.00
N SER A 154 12.71 -5.77 6.68
CA SER A 154 11.64 -4.90 6.18
C SER A 154 12.09 -3.43 6.07
N ILE A 155 12.90 -2.98 7.03
CA ILE A 155 13.44 -1.62 7.05
C ILE A 155 14.51 -1.45 5.97
N SER A 156 15.41 -2.42 5.80
CA SER A 156 16.43 -2.38 4.73
C SER A 156 15.80 -2.25 3.34
N LYS A 157 14.73 -3.00 3.09
CA LYS A 157 13.97 -2.90 1.83
C LYS A 157 13.28 -1.56 1.68
N ARG A 158 12.63 -1.07 2.75
CA ARG A 158 11.90 0.21 2.74
C ARG A 158 12.80 1.41 2.42
N PHE A 159 14.02 1.43 2.96
CA PHE A 159 14.94 2.57 2.85
C PHE A 159 16.08 2.34 1.86
N ASN A 160 16.05 1.21 1.13
CA ASN A 160 17.06 0.81 0.15
C ASN A 160 18.49 0.88 0.72
N ILE A 161 18.66 0.37 1.93
CA ILE A 161 19.94 0.28 2.65
C ILE A 161 20.21 -1.20 3.00
N SER A 162 21.46 -1.65 2.91
CA SER A 162 21.78 -3.03 3.28
C SER A 162 21.57 -3.29 4.78
N ILE A 163 21.27 -4.55 5.16
CA ILE A 163 21.14 -4.91 6.59
C ILE A 163 22.47 -4.65 7.33
N ASP A 164 23.58 -4.91 6.69
CA ASP A 164 24.91 -4.68 7.28
C ASP A 164 25.18 -3.19 7.52
N ASP A 165 24.81 -2.34 6.58
CA ASP A 165 24.90 -0.89 6.75
C ASP A 165 23.96 -0.37 7.83
N LEU A 166 22.72 -0.89 7.89
CA LEU A 166 21.79 -0.58 8.99
C LEU A 166 22.40 -0.95 10.34
N LYS A 167 22.96 -2.14 10.46
CA LYS A 167 23.60 -2.58 11.70
C LYS A 167 24.79 -1.71 12.06
N ARG A 168 25.68 -1.44 11.09
CA ARG A 168 26.87 -0.61 11.30
C ARG A 168 26.54 0.82 11.73
N LYS A 169 25.58 1.46 11.04
CA LYS A 169 25.16 2.85 11.33
C LYS A 169 24.48 2.99 12.70
N ASN A 170 23.88 1.92 13.20
CA ASN A 170 23.11 1.92 14.45
C ASN A 170 23.80 1.15 15.58
N ASN A 171 25.04 0.69 15.40
CA ASN A 171 25.79 -0.12 16.36
C ASN A 171 25.01 -1.37 16.84
N LEU A 172 24.27 -2.01 15.93
CA LEU A 172 23.50 -3.22 16.23
C LEU A 172 24.38 -4.45 16.08
N THR A 173 24.46 -5.26 17.12
CA THR A 173 25.23 -6.51 17.14
C THR A 173 24.45 -7.71 16.62
N ASP A 174 23.12 -7.65 16.73
CA ASP A 174 22.21 -8.70 16.28
C ASP A 174 21.08 -8.12 15.39
N ASN A 175 20.06 -8.92 15.12
CA ASN A 175 18.92 -8.51 14.28
C ASN A 175 17.70 -8.04 15.09
N THR A 176 17.84 -7.91 16.41
CA THR A 176 16.75 -7.56 17.31
C THR A 176 16.51 -6.04 17.28
N LEU A 177 15.26 -5.66 17.13
CA LEU A 177 14.80 -4.29 17.19
C LEU A 177 13.77 -4.14 18.33
N SER A 178 13.88 -3.04 19.06
CA SER A 178 12.91 -2.71 20.10
C SER A 178 11.82 -1.79 19.55
N LEU A 179 10.59 -2.00 19.98
CA LEU A 179 9.48 -1.10 19.63
C LEU A 179 9.80 0.32 20.12
N GLY A 180 9.65 1.32 19.24
CA GLY A 180 10.00 2.71 19.56
C GLY A 180 11.47 3.06 19.40
N GLN A 181 12.33 2.10 19.07
CA GLN A 181 13.75 2.36 18.81
C GLN A 181 13.93 3.29 17.60
N SER A 182 14.75 4.33 17.75
CA SER A 182 15.12 5.20 16.63
C SER A 182 16.36 4.65 15.94
N ILE A 183 16.29 4.43 14.64
CA ILE A 183 17.39 3.91 13.82
C ILE A 183 17.71 4.83 12.65
N ILE A 184 18.99 4.94 12.32
CA ILE A 184 19.51 5.71 11.19
C ILE A 184 19.35 4.88 9.92
N VAL A 185 18.69 5.45 8.89
CA VAL A 185 18.30 4.77 7.64
C VAL A 185 18.87 5.41 6.38
N LYS A 186 19.70 6.43 6.55
CA LYS A 186 20.45 7.10 5.44
C LYS A 186 21.92 7.29 5.79
#